data_271f02c1a1b1de228ea0dd16d06c0803
#
_entry.id   271f02c1a1b1de228ea0dd16d06c0803
#
_cell.length_a   1.000
_cell.length_b   1.000
_cell.length_c   1.000
_cell.angle_alpha   90.00
_cell.angle_beta   90.00
_cell.angle_gamma   90.00
#
_symmetry.space_group_name_H-M   'P 1'
#
loop_
_entity.id
_entity.type
_entity.pdbx_description
1 polymer ?
#
loop_
_entity_poly.entity_id
_entity_poly.type
_entity_poly.pdbx_seq_one_letter_code
_entity_poly.pdbx_strand_id
1 'polypeptide(L)'
;GKLQLTIGETAVVAPSDAEVVVRVEASPINPSDLGLLLGMADVGNAQTVGEHHVEADVPEKILPALKARFDEAMPVGNEGAGVVVAAGGSAEAQTLLGKTVGVLGGAMYSEYRTLHTSQCLVMNEGVTPRESASCFVNPLTALGMVETMRREGFSALIHTAAASNLGQMLQKICIADGVDLVNIVRKPEQVQLLRDIGATPVSYTHL
;
A
#
# COMPACT_ATOMS: atom_id res chain seq x y z
N GLY A 1 3.18 -25.51 -11.54
CA GLY A 1 2.14 -24.48 -11.64
C GLY A 1 2.66 -23.22 -12.29
N LYS A 2 1.74 -22.36 -12.71
CA LYS A 2 2.08 -21.06 -13.28
C LYS A 2 1.34 -19.95 -12.56
N LEU A 3 2.03 -18.84 -12.34
CA LEU A 3 1.44 -17.54 -12.05
C LEU A 3 1.13 -16.86 -13.38
N GLN A 4 -0.07 -16.30 -13.50
CA GLN A 4 -0.48 -15.51 -14.66
C GLN A 4 -0.84 -14.10 -14.22
N LEU A 5 -0.23 -13.10 -14.84
CA LEU A 5 -0.57 -11.70 -14.66
C LEU A 5 -1.18 -11.18 -15.96
N THR A 6 -2.39 -10.65 -15.86
CA THR A 6 -3.14 -10.22 -17.04
C THR A 6 -3.74 -8.84 -16.79
N ILE A 7 -3.69 -7.96 -17.79
CA ILE A 7 -4.50 -6.74 -17.83
C ILE A 7 -5.80 -7.10 -18.54
N GLY A 8 -6.91 -6.87 -17.87
CA GLY A 8 -8.24 -7.17 -18.39
C GLY A 8 -9.22 -6.01 -18.18
N GLU A 9 -10.37 -6.10 -18.80
CA GLU A 9 -11.44 -5.12 -18.66
C GLU A 9 -12.53 -5.66 -17.72
N THR A 10 -13.02 -4.78 -16.85
CA THR A 10 -14.17 -5.06 -15.98
C THR A 10 -15.17 -3.92 -16.06
N ALA A 11 -16.46 -4.22 -15.95
CA ALA A 11 -17.48 -3.19 -15.92
C ALA A 11 -17.38 -2.34 -14.64
N VAL A 12 -17.44 -1.03 -14.78
CA VAL A 12 -17.59 -0.12 -13.63
C VAL A 12 -19.00 -0.24 -13.09
N VAL A 13 -19.15 -0.71 -11.86
CA VAL A 13 -20.45 -0.84 -11.20
C VAL A 13 -20.93 0.53 -10.76
N ALA A 14 -22.20 0.86 -11.06
CA ALA A 14 -22.83 2.09 -10.57
C ALA A 14 -22.83 2.11 -9.02
N PRO A 15 -22.54 3.25 -8.39
CA PRO A 15 -22.46 3.33 -6.94
C PRO A 15 -23.85 3.21 -6.30
N SER A 16 -23.97 2.41 -5.26
CA SER A 16 -25.13 2.41 -4.37
C SER A 16 -25.14 3.65 -3.48
N ASP A 17 -26.18 3.84 -2.65
CA ASP A 17 -26.38 5.09 -1.90
C ASP A 17 -25.15 5.60 -1.13
N ALA A 18 -24.44 4.70 -0.45
CA ALA A 18 -23.26 5.04 0.36
C ALA A 18 -21.92 4.78 -0.37
N GLU A 19 -21.96 4.62 -1.69
CA GLU A 19 -20.76 4.37 -2.47
C GLU A 19 -20.40 5.53 -3.40
N VAL A 20 -19.15 5.55 -3.82
CA VAL A 20 -18.62 6.48 -4.82
C VAL A 20 -17.82 5.72 -5.86
N VAL A 21 -17.71 6.28 -7.07
CA VAL A 21 -16.76 5.83 -8.09
C VAL A 21 -15.55 6.75 -8.06
N VAL A 22 -14.41 6.19 -7.81
CA VAL A 22 -13.12 6.88 -7.85
C VAL A 22 -12.41 6.56 -9.17
N ARG A 23 -12.05 7.59 -9.94
CA ARG A 23 -11.07 7.45 -11.01
C ARG A 23 -9.69 7.43 -10.35
N VAL A 24 -9.06 6.25 -10.34
CA VAL A 24 -7.75 6.05 -9.72
C VAL A 24 -6.67 6.66 -10.62
N GLU A 25 -5.83 7.48 -10.06
CA GLU A 25 -4.77 8.18 -10.79
C GLU A 25 -3.36 7.76 -10.34
N ALA A 26 -3.25 7.22 -9.13
CA ALA A 26 -1.99 6.73 -8.60
C ALA A 26 -2.20 5.63 -7.56
N SER A 27 -1.35 4.59 -7.60
CA SER A 27 -1.27 3.52 -6.61
C SER A 27 0.20 3.20 -6.34
N PRO A 28 0.62 3.05 -5.07
CA PRO A 28 1.99 2.66 -4.77
C PRO A 28 2.17 1.15 -4.96
N ILE A 29 3.42 0.72 -5.03
CA ILE A 29 3.79 -0.69 -4.95
C ILE A 29 4.38 -0.94 -3.57
N ASN A 30 3.60 -1.55 -2.69
CA ASN A 30 4.05 -1.98 -1.38
C ASN A 30 4.65 -3.41 -1.44
N PRO A 31 5.52 -3.81 -0.51
CA PRO A 31 6.00 -5.19 -0.42
C PRO A 31 4.87 -6.23 -0.34
N SER A 32 3.74 -5.90 0.29
CA SER A 32 2.54 -6.74 0.35
C SER A 32 1.86 -6.90 -1.02
N ASP A 33 1.93 -5.90 -1.89
CA ASP A 33 1.44 -6.01 -3.27
C ASP A 33 2.29 -6.98 -4.08
N LEU A 34 3.63 -6.95 -3.90
CA LEU A 34 4.53 -7.89 -4.55
C LEU A 34 4.25 -9.34 -4.13
N GLY A 35 3.89 -9.55 -2.85
CA GLY A 35 3.48 -10.86 -2.35
C GLY A 35 2.22 -11.40 -3.04
N LEU A 36 1.28 -10.53 -3.38
CA LEU A 36 0.07 -10.90 -4.11
C LEU A 36 0.33 -11.05 -5.61
N LEU A 37 1.05 -10.10 -6.21
CA LEU A 37 1.36 -10.06 -7.64
C LEU A 37 2.26 -11.21 -8.07
N LEU A 38 3.33 -11.45 -7.33
CA LEU A 38 4.41 -12.34 -7.77
C LEU A 38 4.42 -13.64 -6.96
N GLY A 39 3.90 -13.60 -5.74
CA GLY A 39 3.95 -14.75 -4.84
C GLY A 39 5.39 -15.24 -4.68
N MET A 40 5.57 -16.52 -4.96
CA MET A 40 6.87 -17.20 -4.97
C MET A 40 7.23 -17.72 -6.38
N ALA A 41 6.69 -17.08 -7.41
CA ALA A 41 6.99 -17.46 -8.80
C ALA A 41 8.43 -17.09 -9.18
N ASP A 42 8.99 -17.81 -10.13
CA ASP A 42 10.30 -17.53 -10.72
C ASP A 42 10.18 -16.37 -11.72
N VAL A 43 10.15 -15.15 -11.18
CA VAL A 43 10.00 -13.94 -12.00
C VAL A 43 11.22 -13.63 -12.86
N GLY A 44 12.38 -14.21 -12.54
CA GLY A 44 13.59 -14.06 -13.35
C GLY A 44 13.47 -14.72 -14.72
N ASN A 45 12.62 -15.73 -14.83
CA ASN A 45 12.32 -16.48 -16.06
C ASN A 45 10.89 -16.23 -16.58
N ALA A 46 10.25 -15.15 -16.14
CA ALA A 46 8.91 -14.78 -16.59
C ALA A 46 8.87 -14.54 -18.10
N GLN A 47 7.79 -14.97 -18.75
CA GLN A 47 7.59 -14.87 -20.19
C GLN A 47 6.38 -14.02 -20.53
N THR A 48 6.52 -13.10 -21.46
CA THR A 48 5.40 -12.39 -22.06
C THR A 48 4.74 -13.30 -23.10
N VAL A 49 3.49 -13.67 -22.88
CA VAL A 49 2.72 -14.60 -23.72
C VAL A 49 1.78 -13.84 -24.67
N GLY A 50 1.57 -12.54 -24.43
CA GLY A 50 0.73 -11.67 -25.25
C GLY A 50 0.94 -10.22 -24.84
N GLU A 51 0.22 -9.30 -25.47
CA GLU A 51 0.36 -7.86 -25.21
C GLU A 51 0.09 -7.50 -23.75
N HIS A 52 -0.84 -8.21 -23.09
CA HIS A 52 -1.30 -7.95 -21.74
C HIS A 52 -1.22 -9.16 -20.82
N HIS A 53 -0.36 -10.12 -21.13
CA HIS A 53 -0.25 -11.37 -20.40
C HIS A 53 1.20 -11.77 -20.16
N VAL A 54 1.55 -11.98 -18.90
CA VAL A 54 2.85 -12.49 -18.47
C VAL A 54 2.65 -13.75 -17.63
N GLU A 55 3.47 -14.77 -17.87
CA GLU A 55 3.49 -16.00 -17.08
C GLU A 55 4.85 -16.20 -16.40
N ALA A 56 4.83 -16.77 -15.21
CA ALA A 56 6.02 -17.21 -14.49
C ALA A 56 5.78 -18.58 -13.83
N ASP A 57 6.81 -19.43 -13.80
CA ASP A 57 6.72 -20.74 -13.19
C ASP A 57 6.68 -20.62 -11.66
N VAL A 58 5.81 -21.41 -11.04
CA VAL A 58 5.73 -21.55 -9.57
C VAL A 58 6.37 -22.88 -9.17
N PRO A 59 7.40 -22.86 -8.29
CA PRO A 59 8.05 -24.07 -7.82
C PRO A 59 7.07 -25.08 -7.20
N GLU A 60 7.17 -26.35 -7.58
CA GLU A 60 6.25 -27.40 -7.14
C GLU A 60 6.11 -27.50 -5.61
N LYS A 61 7.20 -27.27 -4.88
CA LYS A 61 7.22 -27.31 -3.41
C LYS A 61 6.30 -26.29 -2.73
N ILE A 62 5.88 -25.22 -3.48
CA ILE A 62 5.06 -24.13 -2.95
C ILE A 62 3.58 -24.33 -3.31
N LEU A 63 3.27 -25.09 -4.36
CA LEU A 63 1.92 -25.30 -4.83
C LEU A 63 0.92 -25.73 -3.74
N PRO A 64 1.26 -26.60 -2.78
CA PRO A 64 0.32 -26.96 -1.74
C PRO A 64 -0.15 -25.77 -0.87
N ALA A 65 0.74 -24.80 -0.64
CA ALA A 65 0.41 -23.59 0.13
C ALA A 65 -0.46 -22.59 -0.66
N LEU A 66 -0.47 -22.69 -1.98
CA LEU A 66 -1.22 -21.82 -2.89
C LEU A 66 -2.54 -22.44 -3.37
N LYS A 67 -2.89 -23.63 -2.91
CA LYS A 67 -4.04 -24.39 -3.41
C LYS A 67 -5.37 -23.60 -3.40
N ALA A 68 -5.57 -22.74 -2.41
CA ALA A 68 -6.75 -21.88 -2.31
C ALA A 68 -6.80 -20.73 -3.37
N ARG A 69 -5.72 -20.55 -4.14
CA ARG A 69 -5.61 -19.52 -5.17
C ARG A 69 -5.61 -20.09 -6.59
N PHE A 70 -5.74 -21.40 -6.73
CA PHE A 70 -5.74 -22.04 -8.05
C PHE A 70 -7.01 -21.65 -8.81
N ASP A 71 -6.83 -21.27 -10.06
CA ASP A 71 -7.90 -20.86 -10.98
C ASP A 71 -8.73 -19.64 -10.51
N GLU A 72 -8.19 -18.89 -9.54
CA GLU A 72 -8.83 -17.68 -9.02
C GLU A 72 -8.13 -16.42 -9.57
N ALA A 73 -8.90 -15.56 -10.23
CA ALA A 73 -8.46 -14.24 -10.64
C ALA A 73 -8.53 -13.28 -9.45
N MET A 74 -7.36 -12.89 -8.93
CA MET A 74 -7.27 -12.01 -7.77
C MET A 74 -6.95 -10.58 -8.20
N PRO A 75 -7.81 -9.60 -7.90
CA PRO A 75 -7.49 -8.20 -8.14
C PRO A 75 -6.35 -7.74 -7.22
N VAL A 76 -5.51 -6.84 -7.70
CA VAL A 76 -4.28 -6.40 -7.04
C VAL A 76 -4.26 -4.91 -6.73
N GLY A 77 -3.34 -4.49 -5.85
CA GLY A 77 -3.20 -3.12 -5.35
C GLY A 77 -3.97 -2.91 -4.04
N ASN A 78 -3.25 -2.62 -2.94
CA ASN A 78 -3.85 -2.49 -1.61
C ASN A 78 -4.45 -1.10 -1.38
N GLU A 79 -3.79 -0.06 -1.86
CA GLU A 79 -4.16 1.33 -1.68
C GLU A 79 -3.90 2.14 -2.95
N GLY A 80 -4.47 3.32 -3.02
CA GLY A 80 -4.28 4.27 -4.11
C GLY A 80 -4.98 5.58 -3.83
N ALA A 81 -4.98 6.46 -4.82
CA ALA A 81 -5.69 7.72 -4.75
C ALA A 81 -6.21 8.14 -6.11
N GLY A 82 -7.22 8.96 -6.09
CA GLY A 82 -7.86 9.47 -7.29
C GLY A 82 -8.90 10.53 -7.00
N VAL A 83 -9.72 10.80 -7.99
CA VAL A 83 -10.81 11.78 -7.91
C VAL A 83 -12.15 11.05 -7.93
N VAL A 84 -13.06 11.44 -7.07
CA VAL A 84 -14.43 10.93 -7.06
C VAL A 84 -15.18 11.49 -8.27
N VAL A 85 -15.62 10.63 -9.18
CA VAL A 85 -16.27 11.01 -10.45
C VAL A 85 -17.77 10.70 -10.49
N ALA A 86 -18.25 9.82 -9.59
CA ALA A 86 -19.68 9.58 -9.40
C ALA A 86 -19.94 9.25 -7.93
N ALA A 87 -21.15 9.50 -7.45
CA ALA A 87 -21.55 9.29 -6.07
C ALA A 87 -22.98 8.77 -6.01
N GLY A 88 -23.24 7.89 -5.02
CA GLY A 88 -24.58 7.43 -4.68
C GLY A 88 -25.45 8.51 -4.04
N GLY A 89 -26.68 8.14 -3.70
CA GLY A 89 -27.71 9.11 -3.26
C GLY A 89 -27.53 9.67 -1.86
N SER A 90 -26.67 9.08 -1.00
CA SER A 90 -26.49 9.58 0.36
C SER A 90 -25.82 10.96 0.40
N ALA A 91 -26.16 11.78 1.41
CA ALA A 91 -25.57 13.09 1.60
C ALA A 91 -24.03 13.00 1.75
N GLU A 92 -23.55 11.97 2.45
CA GLU A 92 -22.12 11.72 2.63
C GLU A 92 -21.43 11.47 1.29
N ALA A 93 -21.96 10.55 0.47
CA ALA A 93 -21.40 10.24 -0.85
C ALA A 93 -21.38 11.49 -1.75
N GLN A 94 -22.44 12.28 -1.75
CA GLN A 94 -22.54 13.51 -2.54
C GLN A 94 -21.51 14.57 -2.13
N THR A 95 -21.12 14.64 -0.86
CA THR A 95 -20.07 15.57 -0.41
C THR A 95 -18.68 15.23 -0.94
N LEU A 96 -18.46 14.00 -1.38
CA LEU A 96 -17.17 13.53 -1.92
C LEU A 96 -17.01 13.82 -3.41
N LEU A 97 -18.07 14.12 -4.15
CA LEU A 97 -18.02 14.32 -5.57
C LEU A 97 -17.02 15.42 -5.96
N GLY A 98 -16.12 15.10 -6.88
CA GLY A 98 -15.05 15.98 -7.36
C GLY A 98 -13.85 16.13 -6.42
N LYS A 99 -13.88 15.50 -5.23
CA LYS A 99 -12.76 15.57 -4.29
C LYS A 99 -11.66 14.56 -4.59
N THR A 100 -10.42 14.95 -4.29
CA THR A 100 -9.29 14.03 -4.22
C THR A 100 -9.40 13.19 -2.95
N VAL A 101 -9.34 11.88 -3.11
CA VAL A 101 -9.40 10.91 -2.02
C VAL A 101 -8.25 9.92 -2.07
N GLY A 102 -7.66 9.61 -0.92
CA GLY A 102 -6.88 8.42 -0.72
C GLY A 102 -7.81 7.25 -0.40
N VAL A 103 -7.47 6.05 -0.84
CA VAL A 103 -8.37 4.90 -0.78
C VAL A 103 -7.66 3.65 -0.27
N LEU A 104 -8.31 2.95 0.64
CA LEU A 104 -7.96 1.60 1.07
C LEU A 104 -9.12 0.66 0.73
N GLY A 105 -8.88 -0.33 -0.13
CA GLY A 105 -9.99 -1.22 -0.50
C GLY A 105 -9.62 -2.38 -1.40
N GLY A 106 -8.35 -2.55 -1.72
CA GLY A 106 -7.88 -3.56 -2.67
C GLY A 106 -8.27 -3.26 -4.12
N ALA A 107 -7.74 -4.02 -5.06
CA ALA A 107 -7.97 -3.86 -6.50
C ALA A 107 -7.65 -2.45 -7.03
N MET A 108 -6.66 -1.77 -6.45
CA MET A 108 -6.35 -0.38 -6.81
C MET A 108 -5.46 -0.26 -8.06
N TYR A 109 -4.98 -1.38 -8.64
CA TYR A 109 -4.35 -1.37 -9.96
C TYR A 109 -5.41 -1.45 -11.06
N SER A 110 -6.30 -0.47 -11.06
CA SER A 110 -7.42 -0.31 -11.98
C SER A 110 -7.68 1.17 -12.25
N GLU A 111 -8.32 1.49 -13.36
CA GLU A 111 -8.63 2.88 -13.71
C GLU A 111 -9.80 3.44 -12.88
N TYR A 112 -10.75 2.59 -12.50
CA TYR A 112 -11.92 2.99 -11.72
C TYR A 112 -12.22 1.99 -10.62
N ARG A 113 -12.68 2.49 -9.47
CA ARG A 113 -13.12 1.69 -8.33
C ARG A 113 -14.42 2.23 -7.77
N THR A 114 -15.42 1.34 -7.61
CA THR A 114 -16.61 1.64 -6.80
C THR A 114 -16.33 1.20 -5.37
N LEU A 115 -16.48 2.10 -4.42
CA LEU A 115 -16.04 1.96 -3.03
C LEU A 115 -17.04 2.62 -2.08
N HIS A 116 -17.17 2.07 -0.87
CA HIS A 116 -17.95 2.69 0.19
C HIS A 116 -17.25 3.99 0.68
N THR A 117 -18.02 5.02 1.05
CA THR A 117 -17.50 6.30 1.53
C THR A 117 -16.49 6.19 2.67
N SER A 118 -16.69 5.22 3.58
CA SER A 118 -15.78 4.95 4.71
C SER A 118 -14.39 4.46 4.30
N GLN A 119 -14.18 4.05 3.05
CA GLN A 119 -12.88 3.66 2.50
C GLN A 119 -12.13 4.84 1.88
N CYS A 120 -12.74 6.01 1.87
CA CYS A 120 -12.22 7.23 1.24
C CYS A 120 -11.76 8.23 2.29
N LEU A 121 -10.48 8.57 2.27
CA LEU A 121 -9.91 9.66 3.05
C LEU A 121 -9.83 10.91 2.20
N VAL A 122 -10.61 11.94 2.52
CA VAL A 122 -10.58 13.20 1.78
C VAL A 122 -9.26 13.91 2.01
N MET A 123 -8.60 14.30 0.93
CA MET A 123 -7.36 15.06 1.00
C MET A 123 -7.63 16.54 1.23
N ASN A 124 -6.66 17.21 1.82
CA ASN A 124 -6.65 18.67 1.94
C ASN A 124 -6.61 19.30 0.54
N GLU A 125 -7.11 20.53 0.45
CA GLU A 125 -7.08 21.29 -0.80
C GLU A 125 -5.65 21.43 -1.34
N GLY A 126 -5.47 21.22 -2.64
CA GLY A 126 -4.19 21.28 -3.32
C GLY A 126 -3.36 19.99 -3.29
N VAL A 127 -3.73 19.00 -2.48
CA VAL A 127 -3.04 17.70 -2.47
C VAL A 127 -3.47 16.88 -3.69
N THR A 128 -2.49 16.44 -4.47
CA THR A 128 -2.72 15.65 -5.67
C THR A 128 -2.93 14.15 -5.36
N PRO A 129 -3.58 13.38 -6.24
CA PRO A 129 -3.68 11.93 -6.10
C PRO A 129 -2.31 11.24 -5.98
N ARG A 130 -1.30 11.73 -6.69
CA ARG A 130 0.06 11.19 -6.64
C ARG A 130 0.69 11.33 -5.25
N GLU A 131 0.49 12.46 -4.58
CA GLU A 131 1.00 12.72 -3.23
C GLU A 131 0.26 11.90 -2.17
N SER A 132 -1.01 11.59 -2.40
CA SER A 132 -1.87 10.85 -1.47
C SER A 132 -1.95 9.35 -1.74
N ALA A 133 -1.33 8.84 -2.81
CA ALA A 133 -1.43 7.43 -3.21
C ALA A 133 -1.04 6.43 -2.12
N SER A 134 -0.10 6.78 -1.24
CA SER A 134 0.40 5.93 -0.14
C SER A 134 0.02 6.45 1.25
N CYS A 135 -1.19 7.00 1.40
CA CYS A 135 -1.62 7.59 2.67
C CYS A 135 -2.20 6.61 3.68
N PHE A 136 -2.39 5.33 3.34
CA PHE A 136 -2.99 4.34 4.21
C PHE A 136 -2.00 3.30 4.74
N VAL A 137 -1.43 2.44 3.88
CA VAL A 137 -0.72 1.22 4.32
C VAL A 137 0.46 1.57 5.23
N ASN A 138 1.37 2.40 4.76
CA ASN A 138 2.56 2.74 5.55
C ASN A 138 2.26 3.66 6.75
N PRO A 139 1.49 4.76 6.62
CA PRO A 139 1.17 5.61 7.76
C PRO A 139 0.39 4.89 8.85
N LEU A 140 -0.63 4.09 8.51
CA LEU A 140 -1.40 3.35 9.51
C LEU A 140 -0.56 2.26 10.18
N THR A 141 0.35 1.61 9.45
CA THR A 141 1.28 0.65 10.03
C THR A 141 2.23 1.33 11.02
N ALA A 142 2.78 2.49 10.67
CA ALA A 142 3.66 3.25 11.55
C ALA A 142 2.93 3.74 12.82
N LEU A 143 1.71 4.27 12.66
CA LEU A 143 0.85 4.65 13.81
C LEU A 143 0.52 3.43 14.66
N GLY A 144 0.16 2.30 14.06
CA GLY A 144 -0.14 1.06 14.75
C GLY A 144 1.04 0.53 15.56
N MET A 145 2.28 0.69 15.08
CA MET A 145 3.49 0.35 15.84
C MET A 145 3.60 1.19 17.11
N VAL A 146 3.43 2.50 17.02
CA VAL A 146 3.47 3.41 18.18
C VAL A 146 2.36 3.11 19.17
N GLU A 147 1.13 2.93 18.68
CA GLU A 147 -0.01 2.60 19.54
C GLU A 147 0.13 1.23 20.21
N THR A 148 0.65 0.23 19.50
CA THR A 148 0.92 -1.09 20.09
C THR A 148 1.98 -0.98 21.19
N MET A 149 3.06 -0.25 20.93
CA MET A 149 4.10 0.01 21.95
C MET A 149 3.49 0.59 23.24
N ARG A 150 2.65 1.62 23.08
CA ARG A 150 1.98 2.28 24.23
C ARG A 150 1.05 1.32 24.99
N ARG A 151 0.24 0.56 24.25
CA ARG A 151 -0.73 -0.39 24.83
C ARG A 151 -0.06 -1.54 25.57
N GLU A 152 1.09 -1.99 25.09
CA GLU A 152 1.90 -3.05 25.73
C GLU A 152 2.80 -2.50 26.86
N GLY A 153 2.78 -1.18 27.12
CA GLY A 153 3.54 -0.55 28.20
C GLY A 153 5.04 -0.38 27.91
N PHE A 154 5.46 -0.46 26.66
CA PHE A 154 6.83 -0.17 26.28
C PHE A 154 7.07 1.33 26.09
N SER A 155 8.30 1.78 26.30
CA SER A 155 8.70 3.19 26.20
C SER A 155 9.46 3.52 24.90
N ALA A 156 9.88 2.51 24.15
CA ALA A 156 10.71 2.69 22.96
C ALA A 156 10.42 1.64 21.89
N LEU A 157 10.80 1.93 20.65
CA LEU A 157 10.72 1.01 19.51
C LEU A 157 12.10 0.71 18.94
N ILE A 158 12.24 -0.48 18.34
CA ILE A 158 13.38 -0.85 17.50
C ILE A 158 12.85 -1.18 16.10
N HIS A 159 13.43 -0.57 15.06
CA HIS A 159 13.02 -0.82 13.68
C HIS A 159 14.18 -1.26 12.80
N THR A 160 14.09 -2.47 12.22
CA THR A 160 15.17 -3.09 11.42
C THR A 160 15.14 -2.71 9.95
N ALA A 161 14.05 -2.14 9.46
CA ALA A 161 13.91 -1.63 8.08
C ALA A 161 13.81 -0.10 8.06
N ALA A 162 14.62 0.57 8.90
CA ALA A 162 14.45 1.98 9.26
C ALA A 162 14.53 2.97 8.08
N ALA A 163 15.30 2.65 7.04
CA ALA A 163 15.42 3.49 5.84
C ALA A 163 14.29 3.25 4.81
N SER A 164 13.39 2.30 5.05
CA SER A 164 12.21 2.10 4.19
C SER A 164 11.25 3.29 4.26
N ASN A 165 10.31 3.36 3.32
CA ASN A 165 9.27 4.41 3.33
C ASN A 165 8.49 4.42 4.66
N LEU A 166 8.08 3.24 5.13
CA LEU A 166 7.43 3.06 6.42
C LEU A 166 8.34 3.52 7.57
N GLY A 167 9.63 3.11 7.57
CA GLY A 167 10.58 3.48 8.62
C GLY A 167 10.81 4.98 8.71
N GLN A 168 10.88 5.69 7.59
CA GLN A 168 10.98 7.15 7.56
C GLN A 168 9.71 7.83 8.11
N MET A 169 8.53 7.30 7.81
CA MET A 169 7.25 7.78 8.38
C MET A 169 7.20 7.53 9.88
N LEU A 170 7.58 6.32 10.33
CA LEU A 170 7.66 5.98 11.74
C LEU A 170 8.61 6.91 12.49
N GLN A 171 9.79 7.20 11.93
CA GLN A 171 10.74 8.14 12.52
C GLN A 171 10.14 9.53 12.71
N LYS A 172 9.43 10.06 11.72
CA LYS A 172 8.76 11.37 11.82
C LYS A 172 7.67 11.38 12.88
N ILE A 173 6.87 10.33 12.99
CA ILE A 173 5.85 10.18 14.03
C ILE A 173 6.51 10.12 15.40
N CYS A 174 7.55 9.30 15.58
CA CYS A 174 8.24 9.17 16.85
C CYS A 174 8.87 10.51 17.30
N ILE A 175 9.44 11.29 16.39
CA ILE A 175 9.94 12.64 16.70
C ILE A 175 8.80 13.55 17.19
N ALA A 176 7.68 13.57 16.44
CA ALA A 176 6.54 14.44 16.77
C ALA A 176 5.90 14.07 18.12
N ASP A 177 5.88 12.79 18.46
CA ASP A 177 5.24 12.25 19.67
C ASP A 177 6.19 12.09 20.85
N GLY A 178 7.49 12.40 20.69
CA GLY A 178 8.51 12.21 21.71
C GLY A 178 8.77 10.75 22.09
N VAL A 179 8.64 9.82 21.12
CA VAL A 179 8.87 8.39 21.30
C VAL A 179 10.30 8.03 20.91
N ASP A 180 11.00 7.29 21.77
CA ASP A 180 12.33 6.80 21.47
C ASP A 180 12.29 5.72 20.40
N LEU A 181 13.09 5.88 19.32
CA LEU A 181 13.17 4.93 18.24
C LEU A 181 14.63 4.59 17.91
N VAL A 182 14.99 3.33 18.07
CA VAL A 182 16.29 2.79 17.66
C VAL A 182 16.20 2.31 16.22
N ASN A 183 16.92 2.97 15.32
CA ASN A 183 16.93 2.65 13.91
C ASN A 183 18.10 1.73 13.58
N ILE A 184 17.81 0.58 12.95
CA ILE A 184 18.82 -0.37 12.48
C ILE A 184 18.85 -0.38 10.96
N VAL A 185 20.03 -0.13 10.38
CA VAL A 185 20.27 -0.09 8.94
C VAL A 185 21.50 -0.90 8.53
N ARG A 186 21.62 -1.22 7.25
CA ARG A 186 22.66 -2.08 6.69
C ARG A 186 23.67 -1.37 5.78
N LYS A 187 23.45 -0.07 5.50
CA LYS A 187 24.27 0.69 4.56
C LYS A 187 24.53 2.10 5.09
N PRO A 188 25.75 2.66 4.86
CA PRO A 188 26.09 4.01 5.32
C PRO A 188 25.18 5.11 4.78
N GLU A 189 24.75 5.02 3.52
CA GLU A 189 23.82 5.98 2.92
C GLU A 189 22.45 5.99 3.61
N GLN A 190 22.02 4.87 4.19
CA GLN A 190 20.79 4.78 4.97
C GLN A 190 20.92 5.49 6.32
N VAL A 191 22.12 5.49 6.91
CA VAL A 191 22.42 6.26 8.13
C VAL A 191 22.23 7.75 7.85
N GLN A 192 22.81 8.23 6.74
CA GLN A 192 22.71 9.65 6.38
C GLN A 192 21.26 10.05 6.12
N LEU A 193 20.52 9.26 5.33
CA LEU A 193 19.10 9.48 5.07
C LEU A 193 18.30 9.67 6.37
N LEU A 194 18.52 8.81 7.37
CA LEU A 194 17.79 8.89 8.64
C LEU A 194 18.23 10.09 9.48
N ARG A 195 19.52 10.43 9.49
CA ARG A 195 20.01 11.62 10.17
C ARG A 195 19.44 12.91 9.59
N ASP A 196 19.29 12.96 8.26
CA ASP A 196 18.72 14.11 7.57
C ASP A 196 17.25 14.37 7.95
N ILE A 197 16.54 13.36 8.42
CA ILE A 197 15.17 13.48 8.96
C ILE A 197 15.13 13.52 10.50
N GLY A 198 16.28 13.71 11.15
CA GLY A 198 16.37 13.91 12.59
C GLY A 198 16.47 12.65 13.45
N ALA A 199 16.79 11.49 12.87
CA ALA A 199 16.91 10.25 13.65
C ALA A 199 18.15 10.25 14.54
N THR A 200 17.94 9.95 15.83
CA THR A 200 18.98 9.68 16.82
C THR A 200 18.41 8.71 17.88
N PRO A 201 18.98 7.56 18.17
CA PRO A 201 20.19 6.97 17.56
C PRO A 201 19.94 6.21 16.25
N VAL A 202 20.97 6.05 15.43
CA VAL A 202 20.98 5.15 14.27
C VAL A 202 22.09 4.13 14.46
N SER A 203 21.75 2.84 14.49
CA SER A 203 22.69 1.74 14.57
C SER A 203 22.94 1.14 13.18
N TYR A 204 24.19 0.93 12.86
CA TYR A 204 24.63 0.31 11.61
C TYR A 204 25.12 -1.13 11.89
N THR A 205 24.55 -2.09 11.19
CA THR A 205 24.95 -3.50 11.33
C THR A 205 25.57 -4.00 10.03
N HIS A 206 26.72 -4.65 10.15
CA HIS A 206 27.32 -5.43 9.08
C HIS A 206 26.73 -6.84 9.10
N LEU A 207 25.58 -7.05 8.44
CA LEU A 207 25.01 -8.37 8.24
C LEU A 207 25.16 -8.79 6.77
#